data_ac70ff14aa632b38afa8cab842ed149d
#
_entry.id   ac70ff14aa632b38afa8cab842ed149d
#
_cell.length_a   1.000
_cell.length_b   1.000
_cell.length_c   1.000
_cell.angle_alpha   90.00
_cell.angle_beta   90.00
_cell.angle_gamma   90.00
#
_symmetry.space_group_name_H-M   'P 1'
#
loop_
_entity.id
_entity.type
_entity.pdbx_description
1 polymer ?
#
loop_
_entity_poly.entity_id
_entity_poly.type
_entity_poly.pdbx_seq_one_letter_code
_entity_poly.pdbx_strand_id
1 'polypeptide(L)'
;MIVQHKITLEIKEKLTSSAIAYPLYAWLLSHVSKETGDALHEQRLRPISQYVYREGEHIRWVVNLLNDEAAELFGLILERESAALIHQGVIPFGEHRTETIESAQCLLGRARNMDDGNRFALDMVTPTAFKQSGRYAIFPQESLMLQSLIARWGLCFPEFPLDDPDAMQAILAGLHVVDYRLHTARYT
;
A
#
# COMPACT_ATOMS: atom_id res chain seq x y z
N MET A 1 -0.23 14.61 3.84
CA MET A 1 1.03 13.89 4.20
C MET A 1 0.84 12.40 3.99
N ILE A 2 1.87 11.68 3.53
CA ILE A 2 1.91 10.21 3.51
C ILE A 2 3.00 9.74 4.46
N VAL A 3 2.70 8.78 5.34
CA VAL A 3 3.69 8.17 6.23
C VAL A 3 3.75 6.68 5.94
N GLN A 4 4.95 6.17 5.66
CA GLN A 4 5.20 4.75 5.50
C GLN A 4 5.99 4.23 6.69
N HIS A 5 5.46 3.21 7.34
CA HIS A 5 6.18 2.43 8.35
C HIS A 5 6.61 1.10 7.74
N LYS A 6 7.90 0.77 7.85
CA LYS A 6 8.48 -0.51 7.43
C LYS A 6 9.04 -1.21 8.67
N ILE A 7 8.41 -2.28 9.10
CA ILE A 7 8.68 -2.99 10.35
C ILE A 7 9.19 -4.39 10.03
N THR A 8 10.31 -4.79 10.63
CA THR A 8 10.78 -6.16 10.58
C THR A 8 9.97 -7.00 11.57
N LEU A 9 9.45 -8.14 11.12
CA LEU A 9 8.74 -9.07 11.98
C LEU A 9 9.69 -10.21 12.40
N GLU A 10 9.88 -10.40 13.71
CA GLU A 10 10.73 -11.43 14.27
C GLU A 10 9.96 -12.75 14.38
N ILE A 11 9.80 -13.45 13.27
CA ILE A 11 9.02 -14.68 13.16
C ILE A 11 9.98 -15.86 13.15
N LYS A 12 9.83 -16.76 14.14
CA LYS A 12 10.64 -17.99 14.29
C LYS A 12 10.14 -19.15 13.45
N GLU A 13 8.90 -19.13 13.00
CA GLU A 13 8.26 -20.20 12.25
C GLU A 13 8.15 -19.87 10.75
N LYS A 14 7.97 -20.90 9.93
CA LYS A 14 7.73 -20.71 8.47
C LYS A 14 6.29 -20.23 8.19
N LEU A 15 5.90 -19.11 8.79
CA LEU A 15 4.64 -18.46 8.44
C LEU A 15 4.76 -17.81 7.07
N THR A 16 3.74 -17.97 6.24
CA THR A 16 3.67 -17.28 4.95
C THR A 16 3.24 -15.83 5.16
N SER A 17 3.76 -14.91 4.35
CA SER A 17 3.37 -13.51 4.41
C SER A 17 1.86 -13.30 4.25
N SER A 18 1.19 -14.14 3.45
CA SER A 18 -0.26 -14.10 3.27
C SER A 18 -1.04 -14.50 4.53
N ALA A 19 -0.51 -15.44 5.32
CA ALA A 19 -1.18 -15.92 6.53
C ALA A 19 -1.20 -14.88 7.67
N ILE A 20 -0.26 -13.93 7.69
CA ILE A 20 -0.13 -12.95 8.77
C ILE A 20 -0.57 -11.54 8.38
N ALA A 21 -0.65 -11.22 7.08
CA ALA A 21 -1.00 -9.88 6.63
C ALA A 21 -2.38 -9.42 7.13
N TYR A 22 -3.41 -10.27 6.99
CA TYR A 22 -4.75 -9.94 7.48
C TYR A 22 -4.84 -9.88 9.01
N PRO A 23 -4.30 -10.84 9.79
CA PRO A 23 -4.22 -10.73 11.24
C PRO A 23 -3.52 -9.48 11.76
N LEU A 24 -2.43 -9.05 11.14
CA LEU A 24 -1.75 -7.80 11.50
C LEU A 24 -2.62 -6.56 11.24
N TYR A 25 -3.34 -6.55 10.13
CA TYR A 25 -4.30 -5.49 9.85
C TYR A 25 -5.44 -5.47 10.87
N ALA A 26 -6.00 -6.62 11.20
CA ALA A 26 -7.03 -6.73 12.23
C ALA A 26 -6.52 -6.31 13.62
N TRP A 27 -5.28 -6.67 13.97
CA TRP A 27 -4.63 -6.22 15.18
C TRP A 27 -4.50 -4.69 15.19
N LEU A 28 -4.03 -4.07 14.11
CA LEU A 28 -3.91 -2.62 14.03
C LEU A 28 -5.27 -1.93 14.21
N LEU A 29 -6.32 -2.45 13.58
CA LEU A 29 -7.69 -1.93 13.73
C LEU A 29 -8.27 -2.15 15.14
N SER A 30 -7.79 -3.13 15.90
CA SER A 30 -8.26 -3.34 17.27
C SER A 30 -7.83 -2.25 18.26
N HIS A 31 -6.91 -1.37 17.87
CA HIS A 31 -6.46 -0.24 18.68
C HIS A 31 -7.29 1.03 18.48
N VAL A 32 -8.23 1.02 17.57
CA VAL A 32 -9.16 2.15 17.35
C VAL A 32 -10.56 1.80 17.80
N SER A 33 -11.43 2.82 17.95
CA SER A 33 -12.82 2.56 18.34
C SER A 33 -13.54 1.72 17.29
N LYS A 34 -14.59 1.02 17.72
CA LYS A 34 -15.40 0.23 16.80
C LYS A 34 -16.01 1.09 15.70
N GLU A 35 -16.48 2.28 16.06
CA GLU A 35 -17.07 3.24 15.13
C GLU A 35 -16.07 3.66 14.05
N THR A 36 -14.82 3.92 14.45
CA THR A 36 -13.73 4.24 13.52
C THR A 36 -13.40 3.05 12.62
N GLY A 37 -13.32 1.84 13.18
CA GLY A 37 -13.11 0.61 12.43
C GLY A 37 -14.21 0.35 11.39
N ASP A 38 -15.46 0.50 11.78
CA ASP A 38 -16.63 0.34 10.90
C ASP A 38 -16.61 1.39 9.78
N ALA A 39 -16.34 2.66 10.09
CA ALA A 39 -16.21 3.73 9.11
C ALA A 39 -15.10 3.45 8.07
N LEU A 40 -13.93 2.93 8.51
CA LEU A 40 -12.87 2.53 7.62
C LEU A 40 -13.25 1.34 6.73
N HIS A 41 -14.10 0.43 7.22
CA HIS A 41 -14.58 -0.70 6.42
C HIS A 41 -15.57 -0.27 5.33
N GLU A 42 -16.38 0.74 5.57
CA GLU A 42 -17.37 1.25 4.61
C GLU A 42 -16.73 2.12 3.52
N GLN A 43 -15.56 2.71 3.77
CA GLN A 43 -14.87 3.52 2.78
C GLN A 43 -14.40 2.69 1.58
N ARG A 44 -14.77 3.14 0.38
CA ARG A 44 -14.32 2.54 -0.89
C ARG A 44 -12.80 2.64 -1.07
N LEU A 45 -12.23 3.77 -0.70
CA LEU A 45 -10.78 4.04 -0.68
C LEU A 45 -10.37 4.25 0.76
N ARG A 46 -9.63 3.31 1.32
CA ARG A 46 -9.15 3.41 2.70
C ARG A 46 -7.88 4.25 2.74
N PRO A 47 -7.75 5.14 3.73
CA PRO A 47 -6.55 5.97 3.91
C PRO A 47 -5.37 5.18 4.49
N ILE A 48 -5.50 3.88 4.58
CA ILE A 48 -4.46 2.95 5.03
C ILE A 48 -4.33 1.81 4.04
N SER A 49 -3.08 1.47 3.69
CA SER A 49 -2.77 0.23 2.98
C SER A 49 -1.64 -0.49 3.68
N GLN A 50 -1.65 -1.81 3.65
CA GLN A 50 -0.59 -2.60 4.26
C GLN A 50 -0.31 -3.85 3.44
N TYR A 51 0.92 -4.34 3.52
CA TYR A 51 1.32 -5.61 2.96
C TYR A 51 2.49 -6.20 3.73
N VAL A 52 2.63 -7.51 3.61
CA VAL A 52 3.75 -8.26 4.19
C VAL A 52 4.48 -8.96 3.06
N TYR A 53 5.80 -8.82 3.05
CA TYR A 53 6.64 -9.47 2.05
C TYR A 53 7.94 -9.98 2.66
N ARG A 54 8.62 -10.87 1.93
CA ARG A 54 9.93 -11.39 2.33
C ARG A 54 11.03 -10.59 1.62
N GLU A 55 11.97 -10.10 2.41
CA GLU A 55 13.17 -9.42 1.94
C GLU A 55 14.41 -10.20 2.43
N GLY A 56 14.95 -11.07 1.59
CA GLY A 56 15.98 -12.02 2.02
C GLY A 56 15.47 -12.98 3.10
N GLU A 57 16.12 -12.97 4.26
CA GLU A 57 15.70 -13.76 5.42
C GLU A 57 14.68 -13.06 6.32
N HIS A 58 14.43 -11.78 6.09
CA HIS A 58 13.53 -10.98 6.90
C HIS A 58 12.10 -10.97 6.33
N ILE A 59 11.14 -10.96 7.23
CA ILE A 59 9.75 -10.65 6.88
C ILE A 59 9.50 -9.21 7.24
N ARG A 60 9.02 -8.44 6.27
CA ARG A 60 8.73 -7.01 6.40
C ARG A 60 7.23 -6.78 6.35
N TRP A 61 6.74 -6.02 7.31
CA TRP A 61 5.40 -5.46 7.31
C TRP A 61 5.48 -3.99 6.96
N VAL A 62 4.81 -3.60 5.88
CA VAL A 62 4.74 -2.21 5.44
C VAL A 62 3.33 -1.70 5.66
N VAL A 63 3.22 -0.57 6.32
CA VAL A 63 1.96 0.15 6.55
C VAL A 63 2.11 1.54 5.96
N ASN A 64 1.22 1.90 5.02
CA ASN A 64 1.15 3.23 4.45
C ASN A 64 -0.08 3.94 4.98
N LEU A 65 0.13 5.08 5.61
CA LEU A 65 -0.87 6.00 6.11
C LEU A 65 -0.97 7.14 5.10
N LEU A 66 -2.09 7.23 4.38
CA LEU A 66 -2.20 7.96 3.13
C LEU A 66 -2.78 9.38 3.28
N ASN A 67 -3.08 9.79 4.50
CA ASN A 67 -3.48 11.15 4.85
C ASN A 67 -3.14 11.46 6.32
N ASP A 68 -3.29 12.71 6.72
CA ASP A 68 -2.95 13.19 8.06
C ASP A 68 -3.78 12.50 9.15
N GLU A 69 -5.07 12.29 8.93
CA GLU A 69 -5.96 11.60 9.87
C GLU A 69 -5.49 10.16 10.16
N ALA A 70 -5.14 9.41 9.12
CA ALA A 70 -4.59 8.06 9.30
C ALA A 70 -3.23 8.09 9.99
N ALA A 71 -2.37 9.07 9.68
CA ALA A 71 -1.07 9.23 10.31
C ALA A 71 -1.20 9.52 11.82
N GLU A 72 -2.11 10.39 12.22
CA GLU A 72 -2.41 10.68 13.63
C GLU A 72 -2.99 9.45 14.35
N LEU A 73 -3.92 8.74 13.69
CA LEU A 73 -4.64 7.62 14.30
C LEU A 73 -3.76 6.39 14.51
N PHE A 74 -2.97 6.01 13.50
CA PHE A 74 -2.21 4.77 13.50
C PHE A 74 -0.72 4.94 13.72
N GLY A 75 -0.15 6.10 13.42
CA GLY A 75 1.28 6.34 13.54
C GLY A 75 1.79 6.11 14.95
N LEU A 76 1.13 6.68 15.96
CA LEU A 76 1.50 6.51 17.36
C LEU A 76 1.38 5.05 17.85
N ILE A 77 0.41 4.28 17.33
CA ILE A 77 0.27 2.87 17.66
C ILE A 77 1.49 2.10 17.16
N LEU A 78 1.84 2.30 15.87
CA LEU A 78 2.97 1.64 15.24
C LEU A 78 4.32 2.02 15.88
N GLU A 79 4.45 3.21 16.43
CA GLU A 79 5.67 3.69 17.09
C GLU A 79 5.82 3.18 18.54
N ARG A 80 4.72 2.99 19.25
CA ARG A 80 4.72 2.58 20.67
C ARG A 80 4.74 1.09 20.88
N GLU A 81 4.08 0.35 19.98
CA GLU A 81 3.97 -1.08 20.13
C GLU A 81 5.27 -1.78 19.69
N SER A 82 5.70 -2.74 20.48
CA SER A 82 6.89 -3.56 20.20
C SER A 82 6.57 -4.96 19.68
N ALA A 83 5.29 -5.31 19.62
CA ALA A 83 4.82 -6.60 19.13
C ALA A 83 3.34 -6.54 18.77
N ALA A 84 2.90 -7.41 17.86
CA ALA A 84 1.49 -7.67 17.59
C ALA A 84 1.05 -9.00 18.21
N LEU A 85 -0.07 -8.97 18.93
CA LEU A 85 -0.75 -10.19 19.39
C LEU A 85 -1.82 -10.58 18.35
N ILE A 86 -1.56 -11.64 17.63
CA ILE A 86 -2.49 -12.20 16.64
C ILE A 86 -2.87 -13.63 17.03
N HIS A 87 -3.81 -14.26 16.34
CA HIS A 87 -4.25 -15.62 16.71
C HIS A 87 -3.15 -16.71 16.58
N GLN A 88 -2.10 -16.45 15.79
CA GLN A 88 -0.92 -17.32 15.70
C GLN A 88 0.09 -17.10 16.82
N GLY A 89 -0.14 -16.13 17.70
CA GLY A 89 0.73 -15.80 18.82
C GLY A 89 1.25 -14.36 18.76
N VAL A 90 2.28 -14.11 19.58
CA VAL A 90 2.94 -12.81 19.64
C VAL A 90 4.00 -12.72 18.55
N ILE A 91 3.93 -11.70 17.72
CA ILE A 91 4.95 -11.38 16.73
C ILE A 91 5.72 -10.14 17.21
N PRO A 92 6.96 -10.29 17.69
CA PRO A 92 7.80 -9.16 18.07
C PRO A 92 8.17 -8.32 16.84
N PHE A 93 8.27 -7.01 17.05
CA PHE A 93 8.77 -6.06 16.07
C PHE A 93 10.27 -5.84 16.29
N GLY A 94 11.04 -5.97 15.24
CA GLY A 94 12.46 -5.66 15.21
C GLY A 94 12.71 -4.24 14.68
N GLU A 95 13.61 -4.13 13.69
CA GLU A 95 13.92 -2.83 13.08
C GLU A 95 12.65 -2.17 12.52
N HIS A 96 12.45 -0.91 12.89
CA HIS A 96 11.34 -0.07 12.43
C HIS A 96 11.92 1.19 11.75
N ARG A 97 11.52 1.41 10.50
CA ARG A 97 11.88 2.60 9.73
C ARG A 97 10.62 3.33 9.32
N THR A 98 10.66 4.65 9.41
CA THR A 98 9.56 5.53 9.00
C THR A 98 10.05 6.45 7.89
N GLU A 99 9.26 6.58 6.84
CA GLU A 99 9.50 7.54 5.75
C GLU A 99 8.25 8.42 5.61
N THR A 100 8.47 9.74 5.51
CA THR A 100 7.39 10.73 5.35
C THR A 100 7.52 11.43 4.01
N ILE A 101 6.39 11.57 3.32
CA ILE A 101 6.21 12.41 2.13
C ILE A 101 5.25 13.53 2.54
N GLU A 102 5.81 14.73 2.77
CA GLU A 102 5.07 15.84 3.35
C GLU A 102 4.04 16.45 2.38
N SER A 103 4.31 16.42 1.06
CA SER A 103 3.45 17.07 0.07
C SER A 103 3.54 16.42 -1.31
N ALA A 104 2.57 16.74 -2.18
CA ALA A 104 2.60 16.38 -3.59
C ALA A 104 3.88 16.90 -4.28
N GLN A 105 4.34 18.10 -3.93
CA GLN A 105 5.55 18.71 -4.50
C GLN A 105 6.80 17.92 -4.19
N CYS A 106 6.91 17.36 -2.97
CA CYS A 106 8.02 16.46 -2.59
C CYS A 106 8.04 15.22 -3.48
N LEU A 107 6.88 14.61 -3.74
CA LEU A 107 6.76 13.44 -4.59
C LEU A 107 7.06 13.76 -6.06
N LEU A 108 6.54 14.86 -6.58
CA LEU A 108 6.82 15.35 -7.94
C LEU A 108 8.30 15.72 -8.13
N GLY A 109 8.93 16.29 -7.09
CA GLY A 109 10.37 16.56 -7.09
C GLY A 109 11.21 15.29 -7.21
N ARG A 110 10.83 14.23 -6.48
CA ARG A 110 11.47 12.91 -6.61
C ARG A 110 11.30 12.35 -8.02
N ALA A 111 10.09 12.39 -8.57
CA ALA A 111 9.80 11.87 -9.91
C ALA A 111 10.60 12.58 -11.02
N ARG A 112 10.77 13.91 -10.92
CA ARG A 112 11.56 14.70 -11.89
C ARG A 112 13.03 14.34 -11.90
N ASN A 113 13.57 13.85 -10.78
CA ASN A 113 14.97 13.43 -10.67
C ASN A 113 15.20 11.98 -11.13
N MET A 114 14.13 11.24 -11.44
CA MET A 114 14.18 9.90 -12.03
C MET A 114 14.16 10.04 -13.54
N ASP A 115 15.30 10.40 -14.14
CA ASP A 115 15.44 10.57 -15.60
C ASP A 115 15.70 9.21 -16.27
N ASP A 116 14.66 8.40 -16.39
CA ASP A 116 14.72 7.07 -17.03
C ASP A 116 14.09 7.06 -18.44
N GLY A 117 14.09 8.19 -19.13
CA GLY A 117 13.70 8.25 -20.54
C GLY A 117 12.31 7.70 -20.83
N ASN A 118 11.30 8.05 -20.04
CA ASN A 118 9.91 7.61 -20.17
C ASN A 118 9.68 6.10 -19.95
N ARG A 119 10.62 5.39 -19.34
CA ARG A 119 10.43 4.00 -18.92
C ARG A 119 10.46 3.90 -17.41
N PHE A 120 9.56 3.11 -16.85
CA PHE A 120 9.57 2.78 -15.43
C PHE A 120 9.20 1.31 -15.22
N ALA A 121 9.70 0.73 -14.14
CA ALA A 121 9.32 -0.60 -13.70
C ALA A 121 8.29 -0.50 -12.58
N LEU A 122 7.25 -1.32 -12.65
CA LEU A 122 6.26 -1.45 -11.60
C LEU A 122 6.36 -2.86 -11.00
N ASP A 123 6.86 -2.93 -9.77
CA ASP A 123 6.97 -4.18 -9.03
C ASP A 123 5.73 -4.40 -8.16
N MET A 124 5.03 -5.51 -8.39
CA MET A 124 3.93 -5.95 -7.54
C MET A 124 4.47 -6.93 -6.50
N VAL A 125 4.95 -6.40 -5.37
CA VAL A 125 5.61 -7.20 -4.30
C VAL A 125 4.66 -8.18 -3.59
N THR A 126 3.36 -8.04 -3.79
CA THR A 126 2.33 -8.97 -3.32
C THR A 126 1.41 -9.37 -4.46
N PRO A 127 0.75 -10.55 -4.39
CA PRO A 127 -0.25 -10.92 -5.37
C PRO A 127 -1.32 -9.84 -5.49
N THR A 128 -1.46 -9.29 -6.69
CA THR A 128 -2.34 -8.17 -6.99
C THR A 128 -3.45 -8.63 -7.93
N ALA A 129 -4.69 -8.28 -7.63
CA ALA A 129 -5.83 -8.56 -8.45
C ALA A 129 -6.55 -7.26 -8.81
N PHE A 130 -6.90 -7.12 -10.07
CA PHE A 130 -7.74 -6.03 -10.56
C PHE A 130 -9.17 -6.49 -10.74
N LYS A 131 -10.14 -5.62 -10.45
CA LYS A 131 -11.55 -5.93 -10.59
C LYS A 131 -12.23 -4.90 -11.47
N GLN A 132 -12.92 -5.37 -12.52
CA GLN A 132 -13.68 -4.52 -13.42
C GLN A 132 -15.09 -5.11 -13.57
N SER A 133 -16.12 -4.29 -13.36
CA SER A 133 -17.53 -4.70 -13.48
C SER A 133 -17.86 -5.98 -12.70
N GLY A 134 -17.29 -6.13 -11.48
CA GLY A 134 -17.52 -7.29 -10.62
C GLY A 134 -16.69 -8.54 -10.96
N ARG A 135 -15.91 -8.54 -12.04
CA ARG A 135 -15.06 -9.67 -12.46
C ARG A 135 -13.58 -9.36 -12.26
N TYR A 136 -12.79 -10.38 -11.96
CA TYR A 136 -11.33 -10.24 -11.89
C TYR A 136 -10.74 -10.19 -13.30
N ALA A 137 -9.89 -9.19 -13.55
CA ALA A 137 -9.03 -9.14 -14.71
C ALA A 137 -7.83 -10.07 -14.48
N ILE A 138 -7.58 -10.98 -15.42
CA ILE A 138 -6.50 -11.98 -15.32
C ILE A 138 -5.13 -11.33 -15.47
N PHE A 139 -5.04 -10.32 -16.33
CA PHE A 139 -3.80 -9.57 -16.58
C PHE A 139 -3.91 -8.13 -16.06
N PRO A 140 -2.80 -7.54 -15.62
CA PRO A 140 -2.74 -6.11 -15.35
C PRO A 140 -3.15 -5.32 -16.60
N GLN A 141 -4.05 -4.36 -16.42
CA GLN A 141 -4.47 -3.43 -17.48
C GLN A 141 -4.02 -2.03 -17.08
N GLU A 142 -3.36 -1.33 -17.98
CA GLU A 142 -2.79 0.00 -17.75
C GLU A 142 -3.87 0.98 -17.26
N SER A 143 -5.07 0.91 -17.85
CA SER A 143 -6.20 1.75 -17.46
C SER A 143 -6.66 1.51 -16.02
N LEU A 144 -6.73 0.25 -15.58
CA LEU A 144 -7.14 -0.08 -14.21
C LEU A 144 -6.07 0.32 -13.19
N MET A 145 -4.80 0.14 -13.55
CA MET A 145 -3.67 0.57 -12.70
C MET A 145 -3.67 2.09 -12.55
N LEU A 146 -3.75 2.83 -13.65
CA LEU A 146 -3.74 4.30 -13.64
C LEU A 146 -4.94 4.86 -12.87
N GLN A 147 -6.15 4.36 -13.13
CA GLN A 147 -7.35 4.77 -12.39
C GLN A 147 -7.22 4.54 -10.88
N SER A 148 -6.65 3.40 -10.48
CA SER A 148 -6.41 3.10 -9.07
C SER A 148 -5.39 4.05 -8.43
N LEU A 149 -4.32 4.38 -9.14
CA LEU A 149 -3.29 5.32 -8.67
C LEU A 149 -3.84 6.73 -8.54
N ILE A 150 -4.62 7.21 -9.52
CA ILE A 150 -5.22 8.55 -9.49
C ILE A 150 -6.25 8.68 -8.38
N ALA A 151 -7.10 7.65 -8.18
CA ALA A 151 -8.04 7.65 -7.07
C ALA A 151 -7.33 7.75 -5.71
N ARG A 152 -6.19 7.07 -5.55
CA ARG A 152 -5.37 7.16 -4.35
C ARG A 152 -4.62 8.48 -4.24
N TRP A 153 -4.17 9.04 -5.35
CA TRP A 153 -3.56 10.36 -5.38
C TRP A 153 -4.51 11.42 -4.82
N GLY A 154 -5.78 11.44 -5.28
CA GLY A 154 -6.81 12.35 -4.76
C GLY A 154 -7.11 12.17 -3.27
N LEU A 155 -6.94 10.94 -2.73
CA LEU A 155 -7.04 10.69 -1.29
C LEU A 155 -5.83 11.28 -0.52
N CYS A 156 -4.62 11.12 -1.08
CA CYS A 156 -3.39 11.60 -0.42
C CYS A 156 -3.23 13.11 -0.50
N PHE A 157 -3.66 13.70 -1.61
CA PHE A 157 -3.40 15.10 -1.96
C PHE A 157 -4.67 15.75 -2.54
N PRO A 158 -5.73 15.92 -1.74
CA PRO A 158 -7.00 16.47 -2.21
C PRO A 158 -6.87 17.92 -2.71
N GLU A 159 -5.86 18.65 -2.24
CA GLU A 159 -5.53 20.01 -2.67
C GLU A 159 -4.87 20.07 -4.06
N PHE A 160 -4.47 18.92 -4.61
CA PHE A 160 -3.81 18.82 -5.90
C PHE A 160 -4.41 17.68 -6.76
N PRO A 161 -5.69 17.80 -7.15
CA PRO A 161 -6.39 16.73 -7.85
C PRO A 161 -5.79 16.48 -9.24
N LEU A 162 -5.81 15.20 -9.65
CA LEU A 162 -5.50 14.76 -11.01
C LEU A 162 -6.81 14.36 -11.69
N ASP A 163 -7.65 15.35 -12.00
CA ASP A 163 -9.03 15.17 -12.48
C ASP A 163 -9.27 15.69 -13.91
N ASP A 164 -8.19 16.05 -14.64
CA ASP A 164 -8.27 16.45 -16.03
C ASP A 164 -8.48 15.22 -16.95
N PRO A 165 -9.68 15.05 -17.56
CA PRO A 165 -9.98 13.89 -18.39
C PRO A 165 -9.12 13.81 -19.66
N ASP A 166 -8.74 14.97 -20.25
CA ASP A 166 -7.96 15.01 -21.48
C ASP A 166 -6.51 14.63 -21.20
N ALA A 167 -5.94 15.11 -20.09
CA ALA A 167 -4.62 14.68 -19.62
C ALA A 167 -4.60 13.17 -19.31
N MET A 168 -5.65 12.66 -18.67
CA MET A 168 -5.81 11.24 -18.39
C MET A 168 -5.84 10.39 -19.66
N GLN A 169 -6.61 10.82 -20.65
CA GLN A 169 -6.69 10.15 -21.93
C GLN A 169 -5.36 10.16 -22.68
N ALA A 170 -4.66 11.29 -22.65
CA ALA A 170 -3.33 11.41 -23.26
C ALA A 170 -2.30 10.48 -22.60
N ILE A 171 -2.29 10.39 -21.26
CA ILE A 171 -1.42 9.47 -20.53
C ILE A 171 -1.73 8.02 -20.90
N LEU A 172 -3.02 7.63 -20.90
CA LEU A 172 -3.43 6.26 -21.26
C LEU A 172 -3.07 5.92 -22.70
N ALA A 173 -3.17 6.86 -23.63
CA ALA A 173 -2.80 6.64 -25.03
C ALA A 173 -1.28 6.43 -25.21
N GLY A 174 -0.47 7.03 -24.34
CA GLY A 174 1.00 6.89 -24.36
C GLY A 174 1.55 5.77 -23.47
N LEU A 175 0.70 5.17 -22.61
CA LEU A 175 1.14 4.16 -21.65
C LEU A 175 1.04 2.76 -22.25
N HIS A 176 2.17 2.09 -22.43
CA HIS A 176 2.22 0.74 -22.98
C HIS A 176 3.12 -0.16 -22.14
N VAL A 177 2.66 -1.36 -21.85
CA VAL A 177 3.49 -2.42 -21.28
C VAL A 177 4.45 -2.91 -22.37
N VAL A 178 5.74 -2.68 -22.19
CA VAL A 178 6.80 -3.07 -23.16
C VAL A 178 7.48 -4.38 -22.79
N ASP A 179 7.44 -4.75 -21.52
CA ASP A 179 7.96 -6.03 -21.00
C ASP A 179 7.26 -6.37 -19.69
N TYR A 180 7.13 -7.65 -19.36
CA TYR A 180 6.58 -8.10 -18.11
C TYR A 180 7.08 -9.47 -17.69
N ARG A 181 7.11 -9.72 -16.38
CA ARG A 181 7.30 -11.03 -15.78
C ARG A 181 6.11 -11.33 -14.86
N LEU A 182 5.42 -12.43 -15.09
CA LEU A 182 4.28 -12.85 -14.29
C LEU A 182 4.59 -14.16 -13.56
N HIS A 183 4.27 -14.19 -12.28
CA HIS A 183 4.27 -15.41 -11.49
C HIS A 183 2.88 -15.62 -10.90
N THR A 184 2.40 -16.86 -10.94
CA THR A 184 1.14 -17.22 -10.30
C THR A 184 1.41 -17.53 -8.82
N ALA A 185 0.68 -16.86 -7.93
CA ALA A 185 0.67 -17.21 -6.52
C ALA A 185 -0.69 -17.80 -6.14
N ARG A 186 -0.70 -18.92 -5.41
CA ARG A 186 -1.93 -19.42 -4.79
C ARG A 186 -2.13 -18.71 -3.46
N TYR A 187 -3.30 -18.13 -3.27
CA TYR A 187 -3.78 -17.77 -1.95
C TYR A 187 -4.36 -19.03 -1.30
N THR A 188 -3.77 -19.46 -0.22
CA THR A 188 -4.30 -20.48 0.67
C THR A 188 -4.76 -19.85 1.96
#